data_f5219e0500d5fe5e3ae465597e03e38f
#
_entry.id   f5219e0500d5fe5e3ae465597e03e38f
#
_cell.length_a   1.000
_cell.length_b   1.000
_cell.length_c   1.000
_cell.angle_alpha   90.00
_cell.angle_beta   90.00
_cell.angle_gamma   90.00
#
_symmetry.space_group_name_H-M   'P 1'
#
loop_
_entity.id
_entity.type
_entity.pdbx_description
1 polymer ?
#
loop_
_entity_poly.entity_id
_entity_poly.type
_entity_poly.pdbx_seq_one_letter_code
_entity_poly.pdbx_strand_id
1 'polypeptide(L)'
;VAVKIRFNKAEADGIVLAKVGNPQREEELQTSREVSRIGAQDTALLTELLLKPFKSLAGYRFHHHSELAQNEVYGCAKAIFWSKEELLERGCEIAKRLYAKSNHPNIKSGDLCITLIRKVIVDGQATDGLCILKSESVEPFLSISSRNGDLHISTEKGINPEKIDKGCLILNHAAEGGYHVLTFDRSGGESRFWMREFLGVQPIADDRYLTGQYTEMAVAFMEDENDGKEVVQRTAAKQRAVDYFDKRERFSLQEFEEEVLRKDPAMVAKFREEKERREKERGQTMGDGFEISKTEVNRARRKVGGLMRLDTGVELRLLPQFEEGVLEKGYDEERGMAYVKIFYHSDLAPGAAGGGGERVGRV
;
A
#
# COMPACT_ATOMS: atom_id res chain seq x y z
N VAL A 1 -4.01 5.23 17.63
CA VAL A 1 -4.47 3.80 17.66
C VAL A 1 -5.07 3.48 16.30
N ALA A 2 -4.61 2.42 15.66
CA ALA A 2 -5.11 2.00 14.36
C ALA A 2 -6.56 1.49 14.45
N VAL A 3 -7.43 1.95 13.56
CA VAL A 3 -8.83 1.54 13.46
C VAL A 3 -8.93 0.07 13.06
N LYS A 4 -9.73 -0.72 13.78
CA LYS A 4 -9.95 -2.15 13.50
C LYS A 4 -11.14 -2.34 12.57
N ILE A 5 -10.89 -2.79 11.34
CA ILE A 5 -11.91 -2.98 10.31
C ILE A 5 -12.11 -4.47 10.04
N ARG A 6 -13.37 -4.91 9.97
CA ARG A 6 -13.74 -6.29 9.63
C ARG A 6 -14.88 -6.30 8.61
N PHE A 7 -14.78 -7.18 7.64
CA PHE A 7 -15.73 -7.31 6.52
C PHE A 7 -16.65 -8.54 6.63
N ASN A 8 -16.54 -9.31 7.71
CA ASN A 8 -17.24 -10.59 7.89
C ASN A 8 -18.77 -10.52 7.94
N LYS A 9 -19.34 -9.33 8.14
CA LYS A 9 -20.79 -9.06 8.12
C LYS A 9 -21.19 -8.09 7.01
N ALA A 10 -20.23 -7.65 6.20
CA ALA A 10 -20.48 -6.68 5.15
C ALA A 10 -21.36 -7.29 4.03
N GLU A 11 -22.24 -6.47 3.47
CA GLU A 11 -23.17 -6.82 2.40
C GLU A 11 -23.22 -5.69 1.37
N ALA A 12 -23.01 -6.00 0.10
CA ALA A 12 -23.23 -5.08 -1.00
C ALA A 12 -24.74 -4.92 -1.25
N ASP A 13 -25.23 -3.66 -1.25
CA ASP A 13 -26.69 -3.36 -1.35
C ASP A 13 -27.10 -2.89 -2.75
N GLY A 14 -26.38 -1.96 -3.35
CA GLY A 14 -26.70 -1.44 -4.69
C GLY A 14 -25.44 -0.94 -5.40
N ILE A 15 -25.45 -1.00 -6.73
CA ILE A 15 -24.30 -0.62 -7.56
C ILE A 15 -24.69 0.40 -8.61
N VAL A 16 -23.93 1.47 -8.72
CA VAL A 16 -23.92 2.40 -9.86
C VAL A 16 -22.70 2.09 -10.70
N LEU A 17 -22.92 1.93 -12.01
CA LEU A 17 -21.87 1.60 -12.97
C LEU A 17 -21.58 2.78 -13.89
N ALA A 18 -20.33 2.93 -14.30
CA ALA A 18 -19.95 3.87 -15.34
C ALA A 18 -18.81 3.33 -16.20
N LYS A 19 -18.77 3.75 -17.45
CA LYS A 19 -17.59 3.66 -18.31
C LYS A 19 -16.97 5.06 -18.36
N VAL A 20 -15.79 5.18 -17.76
CA VAL A 20 -15.08 6.46 -17.69
C VAL A 20 -14.04 6.50 -18.76
N GLY A 21 -14.31 7.30 -19.81
CA GLY A 21 -13.38 7.54 -20.90
C GLY A 21 -12.29 8.56 -20.51
N ASN A 22 -11.52 8.97 -21.52
CA ASN A 22 -10.52 10.02 -21.38
C ASN A 22 -10.84 11.19 -22.32
N PRO A 23 -11.14 12.41 -21.80
CA PRO A 23 -11.50 13.56 -22.62
C PRO A 23 -10.45 13.91 -23.68
N GLN A 24 -9.15 13.75 -23.41
CA GLN A 24 -8.09 14.02 -24.39
C GLN A 24 -8.05 13.04 -25.57
N ARG A 25 -8.68 11.87 -25.40
CA ARG A 25 -8.80 10.86 -26.47
C ARG A 25 -10.18 10.84 -27.07
N GLU A 26 -11.03 11.84 -26.77
CA GLU A 26 -12.42 11.92 -27.25
C GLU A 26 -13.27 10.71 -26.82
N GLU A 27 -12.87 10.04 -25.73
CA GLU A 27 -13.62 8.93 -25.16
C GLU A 27 -14.66 9.45 -24.16
N GLU A 28 -15.93 9.08 -24.35
CA GLU A 28 -17.04 9.61 -23.58
C GLU A 28 -17.21 8.96 -22.21
N LEU A 29 -17.95 9.64 -21.34
CA LEU A 29 -18.47 9.10 -20.10
C LEU A 29 -19.86 8.49 -20.32
N GLN A 30 -20.05 7.24 -19.88
CA GLN A 30 -21.36 6.60 -19.82
C GLN A 30 -21.67 6.23 -18.37
N THR A 31 -22.86 6.51 -17.88
CA THR A 31 -23.30 6.16 -16.52
C THR A 31 -24.60 5.35 -16.57
N SER A 32 -24.80 4.48 -15.56
CA SER A 32 -26.06 3.77 -15.41
C SER A 32 -27.24 4.74 -15.17
N ARG A 33 -28.42 4.36 -15.60
CA ARG A 33 -29.66 5.14 -15.43
C ARG A 33 -30.46 4.74 -14.20
N GLU A 34 -30.07 3.64 -13.60
CA GLU A 34 -30.69 3.07 -12.39
C GLU A 34 -29.62 2.38 -11.54
N VAL A 35 -29.93 2.16 -10.27
CA VAL A 35 -29.09 1.37 -9.37
C VAL A 35 -29.27 -0.10 -9.72
N SER A 36 -28.18 -0.77 -10.08
CA SER A 36 -28.17 -2.22 -10.30
C SER A 36 -28.36 -2.94 -8.96
N ARG A 37 -29.40 -3.74 -8.86
CA ARG A 37 -29.67 -4.57 -7.68
C ARG A 37 -28.88 -5.87 -7.76
N ILE A 38 -28.32 -6.26 -6.63
CA ILE A 38 -27.57 -7.51 -6.50
C ILE A 38 -28.55 -8.61 -6.10
N GLY A 39 -28.57 -9.71 -6.85
CA GLY A 39 -29.37 -10.88 -6.50
C GLY A 39 -28.90 -11.50 -5.17
N ALA A 40 -29.82 -11.98 -4.35
CA ALA A 40 -29.48 -12.53 -3.04
C ALA A 40 -28.45 -13.66 -3.09
N GLN A 41 -28.44 -14.44 -4.16
CA GLN A 41 -27.50 -15.53 -4.41
C GLN A 41 -26.06 -15.04 -4.68
N ASP A 42 -25.90 -13.83 -5.24
CA ASP A 42 -24.62 -13.29 -5.66
C ASP A 42 -24.02 -12.30 -4.63
N THR A 43 -24.85 -11.83 -3.70
CA THR A 43 -24.48 -10.77 -2.74
C THR A 43 -23.22 -11.13 -1.94
N ALA A 44 -23.14 -12.35 -1.42
CA ALA A 44 -21.98 -12.76 -0.59
C ALA A 44 -20.69 -12.80 -1.41
N LEU A 45 -20.71 -13.45 -2.56
CA LEU A 45 -19.55 -13.56 -3.46
C LEU A 45 -19.11 -12.19 -3.96
N LEU A 46 -20.05 -11.37 -4.44
CA LEU A 46 -19.74 -10.05 -4.96
C LEU A 46 -19.17 -9.13 -3.86
N THR A 47 -19.74 -9.18 -2.66
CA THR A 47 -19.21 -8.43 -1.51
C THR A 47 -17.76 -8.82 -1.20
N GLU A 48 -17.46 -10.11 -1.19
CA GLU A 48 -16.10 -10.60 -0.95
C GLU A 48 -15.13 -10.08 -2.02
N LEU A 49 -15.50 -10.19 -3.30
CA LEU A 49 -14.69 -9.74 -4.43
C LEU A 49 -14.43 -8.23 -4.39
N LEU A 50 -15.46 -7.43 -4.10
CA LEU A 50 -15.34 -5.97 -4.02
C LEU A 50 -14.46 -5.51 -2.84
N LEU A 51 -14.49 -6.20 -1.70
CA LEU A 51 -13.78 -5.80 -0.48
C LEU A 51 -12.39 -6.43 -0.34
N LYS A 52 -12.07 -7.48 -1.09
CA LYS A 52 -10.78 -8.17 -1.05
C LYS A 52 -9.57 -7.25 -1.18
N PRO A 53 -9.55 -6.25 -2.10
CA PRO A 53 -8.41 -5.38 -2.27
C PRO A 53 -8.11 -4.47 -1.06
N PHE A 54 -9.09 -4.24 -0.17
CA PHE A 54 -8.98 -3.30 0.95
C PHE A 54 -8.42 -3.92 2.23
N LYS A 55 -8.14 -5.21 2.24
CA LYS A 55 -7.53 -5.88 3.40
C LYS A 55 -6.13 -5.32 3.67
N SER A 56 -5.90 -4.87 4.90
CA SER A 56 -4.58 -4.42 5.37
C SER A 56 -4.01 -3.15 4.70
N LEU A 57 -4.83 -2.24 4.22
CA LEU A 57 -4.39 -0.94 3.73
C LEU A 57 -4.18 0.07 4.86
N ALA A 58 -3.36 1.09 4.60
CA ALA A 58 -3.22 2.25 5.48
C ALA A 58 -4.49 3.12 5.41
N GLY A 59 -4.80 3.82 6.51
CA GLY A 59 -5.93 4.74 6.58
C GLY A 59 -5.60 6.11 5.97
N TYR A 60 -6.58 6.66 5.28
CA TYR A 60 -6.61 8.01 4.76
C TYR A 60 -7.86 8.73 5.26
N ARG A 61 -7.90 10.05 5.07
CA ARG A 61 -9.09 10.88 5.29
C ARG A 61 -9.23 11.89 4.17
N PHE A 62 -10.43 12.29 3.86
CA PHE A 62 -10.65 13.40 2.94
C PHE A 62 -10.04 14.68 3.50
N HIS A 63 -9.53 15.49 2.58
CA HIS A 63 -8.94 16.80 2.86
C HIS A 63 -9.27 17.77 1.73
N HIS A 64 -9.33 19.03 2.04
CA HIS A 64 -9.38 20.12 1.06
C HIS A 64 -8.56 21.31 1.60
N HIS A 65 -7.91 22.06 0.71
CA HIS A 65 -7.03 23.17 1.11
C HIS A 65 -7.77 24.34 1.79
N SER A 66 -9.07 24.50 1.56
CA SER A 66 -9.92 25.47 2.24
C SER A 66 -10.77 24.76 3.32
N GLU A 67 -11.90 24.22 2.94
CA GLU A 67 -12.85 23.55 3.83
C GLU A 67 -13.18 22.15 3.31
N LEU A 68 -13.33 21.19 4.21
CA LEU A 68 -13.64 19.80 3.87
C LEU A 68 -14.92 19.67 3.01
N ALA A 69 -15.89 20.54 3.24
CA ALA A 69 -17.14 20.60 2.47
C ALA A 69 -16.92 20.87 0.96
N GLN A 70 -15.79 21.44 0.58
CA GLN A 70 -15.42 21.69 -0.84
C GLN A 70 -14.88 20.43 -1.53
N ASN A 71 -14.66 19.35 -0.79
CA ASN A 71 -14.31 18.08 -1.42
C ASN A 71 -15.57 17.39 -1.96
N GLU A 72 -15.71 17.33 -3.27
CA GLU A 72 -16.90 16.81 -3.95
C GLU A 72 -17.17 15.33 -3.62
N VAL A 73 -16.13 14.47 -3.56
CA VAL A 73 -16.31 13.05 -3.24
C VAL A 73 -16.76 12.86 -1.80
N TYR A 74 -16.23 13.66 -0.87
CA TYR A 74 -16.70 13.72 0.51
C TYR A 74 -18.18 14.12 0.58
N GLY A 75 -18.58 15.16 -0.15
CA GLY A 75 -19.95 15.63 -0.22
C GLY A 75 -20.91 14.55 -0.75
N CYS A 76 -20.53 13.88 -1.83
CA CYS A 76 -21.29 12.76 -2.39
C CYS A 76 -21.43 11.60 -1.38
N ALA A 77 -20.33 11.20 -0.72
CA ALA A 77 -20.36 10.15 0.28
C ALA A 77 -21.27 10.51 1.47
N LYS A 78 -21.19 11.77 1.95
CA LYS A 78 -22.04 12.28 3.03
C LYS A 78 -23.53 12.21 2.68
N ALA A 79 -23.91 12.57 1.45
CA ALA A 79 -25.28 12.49 0.98
C ALA A 79 -25.77 11.05 0.91
N ILE A 80 -24.96 10.13 0.36
CA ILE A 80 -25.31 8.70 0.26
C ILE A 80 -25.46 8.07 1.66
N PHE A 81 -24.61 8.41 2.62
CA PHE A 81 -24.73 7.89 4.00
C PHE A 81 -25.92 8.46 4.75
N TRP A 82 -26.36 9.65 4.37
CA TRP A 82 -27.60 10.26 4.91
C TRP A 82 -28.86 9.61 4.32
N SER A 83 -28.88 9.38 3.00
CA SER A 83 -29.98 8.73 2.30
C SER A 83 -29.43 7.85 1.17
N LYS A 84 -29.71 6.55 1.23
CA LYS A 84 -29.30 5.59 0.21
C LYS A 84 -29.96 5.84 -1.17
N GLU A 85 -31.06 6.54 -1.21
CA GLU A 85 -31.76 6.96 -2.42
C GLU A 85 -30.90 7.88 -3.27
N GLU A 86 -29.95 8.61 -2.65
CA GLU A 86 -28.96 9.46 -3.31
C GLU A 86 -27.87 8.66 -4.09
N LEU A 87 -27.81 7.32 -3.93
CA LEU A 87 -26.74 6.51 -4.49
C LEU A 87 -26.58 6.69 -6.00
N LEU A 88 -27.68 6.72 -6.75
CA LEU A 88 -27.62 6.88 -8.21
C LEU A 88 -27.09 8.25 -8.61
N GLU A 89 -27.69 9.31 -8.08
CA GLU A 89 -27.33 10.69 -8.43
C GLU A 89 -25.88 11.01 -8.03
N ARG A 90 -25.52 10.75 -6.76
CA ARG A 90 -24.16 11.00 -6.26
C ARG A 90 -23.13 10.06 -6.85
N GLY A 91 -23.49 8.82 -7.14
CA GLY A 91 -22.62 7.90 -7.87
C GLY A 91 -22.28 8.40 -9.27
N CYS A 92 -23.27 8.93 -9.99
CA CYS A 92 -23.04 9.58 -11.29
C CYS A 92 -22.18 10.85 -11.16
N GLU A 93 -22.34 11.64 -10.11
CA GLU A 93 -21.48 12.82 -9.84
C GLU A 93 -20.02 12.42 -9.59
N ILE A 94 -19.79 11.36 -8.80
CA ILE A 94 -18.44 10.79 -8.59
C ILE A 94 -17.82 10.36 -9.94
N ALA A 95 -18.60 9.70 -10.81
CA ALA A 95 -18.13 9.29 -12.13
C ALA A 95 -17.79 10.50 -13.03
N LYS A 96 -18.63 11.55 -13.02
CA LYS A 96 -18.38 12.82 -13.75
C LYS A 96 -17.11 13.50 -13.27
N ARG A 97 -16.90 13.57 -11.95
CA ARG A 97 -15.66 14.11 -11.39
C ARG A 97 -14.44 13.31 -11.82
N LEU A 98 -14.50 11.98 -11.77
CA LEU A 98 -13.40 11.13 -12.22
C LEU A 98 -13.10 11.38 -13.70
N TYR A 99 -14.12 11.48 -14.55
CA TYR A 99 -13.97 11.80 -15.96
C TYR A 99 -13.29 13.16 -16.16
N ALA A 100 -13.75 14.20 -15.48
CA ALA A 100 -13.16 15.53 -15.56
C ALA A 100 -11.67 15.57 -15.16
N LYS A 101 -11.29 14.73 -14.17
CA LYS A 101 -9.89 14.57 -13.74
C LYS A 101 -9.07 13.64 -14.65
N SER A 102 -9.71 12.85 -15.51
CA SER A 102 -9.04 11.92 -16.44
C SER A 102 -8.44 12.60 -17.67
N ASN A 103 -8.29 13.91 -17.67
CA ASN A 103 -7.80 14.72 -18.79
C ASN A 103 -6.26 14.75 -18.88
N HIS A 104 -5.64 13.59 -19.10
CA HIS A 104 -4.19 13.45 -19.31
C HIS A 104 -3.91 12.19 -20.14
N PRO A 105 -3.00 12.21 -21.16
CA PRO A 105 -2.82 11.10 -22.10
C PRO A 105 -2.47 9.75 -21.45
N ASN A 106 -1.81 9.75 -20.30
CA ASN A 106 -1.40 8.54 -19.60
C ASN A 106 -2.50 7.94 -18.71
N ILE A 107 -3.63 8.62 -18.51
CA ILE A 107 -4.74 8.11 -17.73
C ILE A 107 -5.60 7.22 -18.62
N LYS A 108 -5.68 5.95 -18.27
CA LYS A 108 -6.49 4.97 -19.01
C LYS A 108 -7.97 5.14 -18.71
N SER A 109 -8.79 4.91 -19.71
CA SER A 109 -10.22 4.67 -19.56
C SER A 109 -10.48 3.38 -18.77
N GLY A 110 -11.69 3.20 -18.27
CA GLY A 110 -12.01 1.97 -17.54
C GLY A 110 -13.43 1.92 -17.04
N ASP A 111 -13.79 0.76 -16.54
CA ASP A 111 -15.08 0.50 -15.90
C ASP A 111 -15.02 0.92 -14.43
N LEU A 112 -16.06 1.60 -13.96
CA LEU A 112 -16.20 2.11 -12.60
C LEU A 112 -17.41 1.45 -11.94
N CYS A 113 -17.19 0.88 -10.74
CA CYS A 113 -18.23 0.37 -9.87
C CYS A 113 -18.29 1.22 -8.60
N ILE A 114 -19.44 1.78 -8.28
CA ILE A 114 -19.71 2.52 -7.04
C ILE A 114 -20.80 1.77 -6.28
N THR A 115 -20.43 1.18 -5.14
CA THR A 115 -21.27 0.22 -4.42
C THR A 115 -21.47 0.67 -2.98
N LEU A 116 -22.72 0.74 -2.53
CA LEU A 116 -23.04 0.90 -1.11
C LEU A 116 -22.81 -0.45 -0.41
N ILE A 117 -21.97 -0.45 0.61
CA ILE A 117 -21.67 -1.62 1.44
C ILE A 117 -22.29 -1.40 2.83
N ARG A 118 -23.12 -2.34 3.25
CA ARG A 118 -23.78 -2.30 4.57
C ARG A 118 -23.00 -3.12 5.58
N LYS A 119 -23.14 -2.78 6.86
CA LYS A 119 -22.69 -3.59 8.01
C LYS A 119 -21.18 -3.88 8.04
N VAL A 120 -20.33 -2.98 7.56
CA VAL A 120 -18.88 -3.03 7.81
C VAL A 120 -18.65 -2.82 9.31
N ILE A 121 -17.82 -3.64 9.94
CA ILE A 121 -17.51 -3.49 11.36
C ILE A 121 -16.25 -2.63 11.52
N VAL A 122 -16.40 -1.48 12.16
CA VAL A 122 -15.33 -0.53 12.49
C VAL A 122 -15.28 -0.35 14.00
N ASP A 123 -14.17 -0.71 14.63
CA ASP A 123 -13.97 -0.71 16.10
C ASP A 123 -15.11 -1.39 16.88
N GLY A 124 -15.64 -2.47 16.32
CA GLY A 124 -16.72 -3.26 16.90
C GLY A 124 -18.14 -2.76 16.59
N GLN A 125 -18.29 -1.62 15.96
CA GLN A 125 -19.58 -1.06 15.56
C GLN A 125 -19.88 -1.30 14.08
N ALA A 126 -21.14 -1.63 13.76
CA ALA A 126 -21.57 -1.77 12.37
C ALA A 126 -21.79 -0.38 11.75
N THR A 127 -21.19 -0.15 10.61
CA THR A 127 -21.33 1.08 9.84
C THR A 127 -21.48 0.77 8.34
N ASP A 128 -21.83 1.76 7.55
CA ASP A 128 -21.89 1.64 6.10
C ASP A 128 -20.58 2.08 5.46
N GLY A 129 -20.33 1.60 4.24
CA GLY A 129 -19.22 1.98 3.42
C GLY A 129 -19.65 2.29 2.00
N LEU A 130 -18.91 3.14 1.32
CA LEU A 130 -19.05 3.40 -0.12
C LEU A 130 -17.78 2.91 -0.80
N CYS A 131 -17.92 1.85 -1.61
CA CYS A 131 -16.83 1.22 -2.34
C CYS A 131 -16.80 1.76 -3.79
N ILE A 132 -15.67 2.29 -4.21
CA ILE A 132 -15.42 2.80 -5.56
C ILE A 132 -14.25 2.00 -6.14
N LEU A 133 -14.50 1.23 -7.21
CA LEU A 133 -13.47 0.44 -7.89
C LEU A 133 -13.38 0.84 -9.35
N LYS A 134 -12.16 1.04 -9.85
CA LYS A 134 -11.88 1.28 -11.26
C LYS A 134 -11.03 0.15 -11.83
N SER A 135 -11.51 -0.48 -12.90
CA SER A 135 -10.75 -1.43 -13.71
C SER A 135 -10.40 -0.81 -15.05
N GLU A 136 -9.11 -0.80 -15.38
CA GLU A 136 -8.57 -0.22 -16.64
C GLU A 136 -8.32 -1.29 -17.69
N SER A 137 -8.55 -2.55 -17.36
CA SER A 137 -8.39 -3.69 -18.27
C SER A 137 -9.48 -4.74 -18.07
N VAL A 138 -9.85 -5.40 -19.16
CA VAL A 138 -10.69 -6.60 -19.15
C VAL A 138 -9.88 -7.77 -19.69
N GLU A 139 -10.10 -8.95 -19.13
CA GLU A 139 -9.41 -10.18 -19.51
C GLU A 139 -10.37 -11.14 -20.22
N PRO A 140 -9.90 -11.87 -21.24
CA PRO A 140 -10.70 -12.92 -21.84
C PRO A 140 -10.76 -14.14 -20.93
N PHE A 141 -11.92 -14.74 -20.81
CA PHE A 141 -12.11 -16.04 -20.15
C PHE A 141 -12.98 -16.98 -20.99
N LEU A 142 -12.84 -18.27 -20.74
CA LEU A 142 -13.61 -19.31 -21.42
C LEU A 142 -14.87 -19.63 -20.59
N SER A 143 -16.00 -19.64 -21.26
CA SER A 143 -17.29 -20.07 -20.68
C SER A 143 -17.74 -21.34 -21.39
N ILE A 144 -18.12 -22.36 -20.62
CA ILE A 144 -18.73 -23.60 -21.14
C ILE A 144 -20.17 -23.60 -20.72
N SER A 145 -21.07 -23.63 -21.69
CA SER A 145 -22.51 -23.67 -21.48
C SER A 145 -23.16 -24.88 -22.14
N SER A 146 -24.23 -25.37 -21.54
CA SER A 146 -25.06 -26.43 -22.16
C SER A 146 -26.21 -25.80 -22.93
N ARG A 147 -26.35 -26.16 -24.22
CA ARG A 147 -27.48 -25.75 -25.08
C ARG A 147 -28.00 -26.97 -25.84
N ASN A 148 -29.31 -27.25 -25.75
CA ASN A 148 -29.93 -28.34 -26.44
C ASN A 148 -29.31 -29.73 -26.21
N GLY A 149 -28.73 -29.95 -25.01
CA GLY A 149 -28.08 -31.23 -24.67
C GLY A 149 -26.65 -31.39 -25.13
N ASP A 150 -26.05 -30.35 -25.76
CA ASP A 150 -24.68 -30.35 -26.20
C ASP A 150 -23.87 -29.25 -25.44
N LEU A 151 -22.53 -29.40 -25.38
CA LEU A 151 -21.61 -28.47 -24.72
C LEU A 151 -21.01 -27.51 -25.74
N HIS A 152 -21.14 -26.24 -25.45
CA HIS A 152 -20.58 -25.15 -26.26
C HIS A 152 -19.56 -24.36 -25.47
N ILE A 153 -18.41 -24.08 -26.10
CA ILE A 153 -17.39 -23.18 -25.57
C ILE A 153 -17.52 -21.80 -26.23
N SER A 154 -17.44 -20.77 -25.41
CA SER A 154 -17.39 -19.38 -25.85
C SER A 154 -16.32 -18.62 -25.11
N THR A 155 -15.87 -17.50 -25.69
CA THR A 155 -14.98 -16.54 -25.05
C THR A 155 -15.77 -15.32 -24.62
N GLU A 156 -15.60 -14.91 -23.40
CA GLU A 156 -16.18 -13.69 -22.83
C GLU A 156 -15.05 -12.78 -22.34
N LYS A 157 -15.36 -11.51 -22.13
CA LYS A 157 -14.45 -10.55 -21.52
C LYS A 157 -15.02 -10.05 -20.22
N GLY A 158 -14.22 -10.00 -19.17
CA GLY A 158 -14.64 -9.57 -17.86
C GLY A 158 -13.54 -8.92 -17.05
N ILE A 159 -13.96 -8.26 -15.98
CA ILE A 159 -13.06 -7.67 -15.01
C ILE A 159 -12.50 -8.78 -14.11
N ASN A 160 -11.19 -8.88 -14.00
CA ASN A 160 -10.55 -9.76 -13.05
C ASN A 160 -10.49 -9.08 -11.67
N PRO A 161 -11.20 -9.58 -10.64
CA PRO A 161 -11.22 -8.96 -9.31
C PRO A 161 -9.85 -8.92 -8.62
N GLU A 162 -8.93 -9.80 -9.00
CA GLU A 162 -7.55 -9.81 -8.48
C GLU A 162 -6.69 -8.69 -9.08
N LYS A 163 -7.13 -8.07 -10.17
CA LYS A 163 -6.38 -7.09 -10.96
C LYS A 163 -7.06 -5.72 -11.05
N ILE A 164 -7.92 -5.39 -10.09
CA ILE A 164 -8.51 -4.05 -10.01
C ILE A 164 -7.38 -3.01 -9.89
N ASP A 165 -7.41 -2.00 -10.75
CA ASP A 165 -6.31 -1.03 -10.88
C ASP A 165 -6.34 0.01 -9.76
N LYS A 166 -7.52 0.54 -9.43
CA LYS A 166 -7.69 1.58 -8.41
C LYS A 166 -8.92 1.31 -7.56
N GLY A 167 -8.84 1.65 -6.28
CA GLY A 167 -9.96 1.46 -5.37
C GLY A 167 -9.97 2.46 -4.23
N CYS A 168 -11.18 2.75 -3.76
CA CYS A 168 -11.47 3.56 -2.60
C CYS A 168 -12.64 2.97 -1.83
N LEU A 169 -12.47 2.74 -0.53
CA LEU A 169 -13.54 2.37 0.38
C LEU A 169 -13.66 3.45 1.45
N ILE A 170 -14.74 4.20 1.41
CA ILE A 170 -15.06 5.26 2.35
C ILE A 170 -15.94 4.62 3.44
N LEU A 171 -15.51 4.67 4.68
CA LEU A 171 -16.28 4.16 5.81
C LEU A 171 -17.03 5.31 6.49
N ASN A 172 -18.30 5.13 6.80
CA ASN A 172 -19.11 6.11 7.54
C ASN A 172 -18.67 6.14 9.02
N HIS A 173 -17.42 6.53 9.21
CA HIS A 173 -16.74 6.61 10.50
C HIS A 173 -15.89 7.89 10.51
N ALA A 174 -15.91 8.65 11.63
CA ALA A 174 -15.21 9.92 11.79
C ALA A 174 -15.56 10.97 10.71
N ALA A 175 -16.84 11.12 10.41
CA ALA A 175 -17.35 11.97 9.32
C ALA A 175 -16.81 13.41 9.35
N GLU A 176 -16.84 14.07 10.50
CA GLU A 176 -16.39 15.47 10.67
C GLU A 176 -14.86 15.62 10.43
N GLY A 177 -14.10 14.55 10.60
CA GLY A 177 -12.66 14.50 10.32
C GLY A 177 -12.30 14.09 8.89
N GLY A 178 -13.29 13.91 8.00
CA GLY A 178 -13.09 13.53 6.61
C GLY A 178 -13.24 12.05 6.32
N TYR A 179 -14.02 11.32 7.10
CA TYR A 179 -14.21 9.87 7.05
C TYR A 179 -12.92 9.07 7.20
N HIS A 180 -13.04 7.79 7.51
CA HIS A 180 -11.94 6.85 7.38
C HIS A 180 -11.99 6.23 5.98
N VAL A 181 -10.91 6.41 5.22
CA VAL A 181 -10.82 6.01 3.81
C VAL A 181 -9.69 5.00 3.63
N LEU A 182 -9.99 3.88 3.00
CA LEU A 182 -8.99 2.95 2.50
C LEU A 182 -8.87 3.13 1.00
N THR A 183 -7.68 3.31 0.47
CA THR A 183 -7.50 3.53 -0.97
C THR A 183 -6.19 2.94 -1.48
N PHE A 184 -6.18 2.56 -2.76
CA PHE A 184 -5.01 2.06 -3.45
C PHE A 184 -5.01 2.47 -4.93
N ASP A 185 -3.82 2.56 -5.50
CA ASP A 185 -3.56 2.67 -6.93
C ASP A 185 -2.41 1.73 -7.29
N ARG A 186 -2.64 0.76 -8.16
CA ARG A 186 -1.62 -0.23 -8.55
C ARG A 186 -0.58 0.31 -9.52
N SER A 187 -0.77 1.49 -10.09
CA SER A 187 0.23 2.13 -10.94
C SER A 187 1.49 2.59 -10.18
N GLY A 188 1.52 2.39 -8.87
CA GLY A 188 2.67 2.61 -8.00
C GLY A 188 2.66 3.96 -7.30
N GLY A 189 3.04 3.93 -6.00
CA GLY A 189 3.17 5.14 -5.17
C GLY A 189 1.85 5.83 -4.82
N GLU A 190 1.96 7.02 -4.24
CA GLU A 190 0.82 7.92 -4.07
C GLU A 190 0.47 8.53 -5.43
N SER A 191 -0.49 7.95 -6.12
CA SER A 191 -0.94 8.45 -7.40
C SER A 191 -1.52 9.87 -7.23
N ARG A 192 -0.83 10.85 -7.83
CA ARG A 192 -1.31 12.23 -7.85
C ARG A 192 -2.73 12.32 -8.40
N PHE A 193 -2.99 11.62 -9.50
CA PHE A 193 -4.29 11.60 -10.14
C PHE A 193 -5.39 11.03 -9.23
N TRP A 194 -5.21 9.78 -8.74
CA TRP A 194 -6.25 9.07 -8.00
C TRP A 194 -6.45 9.64 -6.59
N MET A 195 -5.36 9.78 -5.84
CA MET A 195 -5.45 10.14 -4.42
C MET A 195 -5.61 11.65 -4.19
N ARG A 196 -4.87 12.49 -4.94
CA ARG A 196 -4.89 13.95 -4.71
C ARG A 196 -5.93 14.66 -5.56
N GLU A 197 -5.97 14.44 -6.87
CA GLU A 197 -6.81 15.22 -7.78
C GLU A 197 -8.26 14.72 -7.81
N PHE A 198 -8.47 13.39 -7.82
CA PHE A 198 -9.82 12.81 -7.83
C PHE A 198 -10.39 12.72 -6.42
N LEU A 199 -9.77 11.97 -5.51
CA LEU A 199 -10.31 11.78 -4.15
C LEU A 199 -10.07 12.98 -3.24
N GLY A 200 -8.91 13.62 -3.31
CA GLY A 200 -8.52 14.67 -2.38
C GLY A 200 -8.33 14.11 -0.96
N VAL A 201 -7.59 13.01 -0.84
CA VAL A 201 -7.31 12.37 0.46
C VAL A 201 -5.87 12.60 0.89
N GLN A 202 -5.67 12.59 2.21
CA GLN A 202 -4.36 12.59 2.85
C GLN A 202 -4.25 11.41 3.82
N PRO A 203 -3.05 10.87 4.07
CA PRO A 203 -2.85 9.80 5.04
C PRO A 203 -3.31 10.21 6.44
N ILE A 204 -3.82 9.25 7.20
CA ILE A 204 -4.00 9.42 8.65
C ILE A 204 -2.66 9.12 9.30
N ALA A 205 -2.11 10.08 10.08
CA ALA A 205 -0.86 9.90 10.82
C ALA A 205 -1.07 8.99 12.04
N ASP A 206 -1.48 7.75 11.80
CA ASP A 206 -1.55 6.74 12.84
C ASP A 206 -0.18 6.06 13.06
N ASP A 207 -0.10 5.24 14.09
CA ASP A 207 1.12 4.51 14.46
C ASP A 207 1.68 3.67 13.31
N ARG A 208 0.81 3.11 12.50
CA ARG A 208 1.18 2.31 11.33
C ARG A 208 1.83 3.17 10.25
N TYR A 209 1.19 4.29 9.90
CA TYR A 209 1.73 5.24 8.93
C TYR A 209 3.07 5.80 9.40
N LEU A 210 3.13 6.27 10.66
CA LEU A 210 4.36 6.82 11.24
C LEU A 210 5.48 5.78 11.25
N THR A 211 5.22 4.53 11.63
CA THR A 211 6.21 3.45 11.56
C THR A 211 6.74 3.29 10.13
N GLY A 212 5.85 3.24 9.13
CA GLY A 212 6.25 3.13 7.73
C GLY A 212 7.12 4.30 7.27
N GLN A 213 6.73 5.53 7.62
CA GLN A 213 7.46 6.74 7.25
C GLN A 213 8.85 6.81 7.89
N TYR A 214 8.94 6.57 9.20
CA TYR A 214 10.22 6.60 9.90
C TYR A 214 11.16 5.47 9.48
N THR A 215 10.65 4.25 9.28
CA THR A 215 11.49 3.14 8.80
C THR A 215 12.01 3.40 7.39
N GLU A 216 11.18 3.91 6.48
CA GLU A 216 11.59 4.27 5.13
C GLU A 216 12.63 5.40 5.13
N MET A 217 12.38 6.46 5.93
CA MET A 217 13.29 7.58 6.08
C MET A 217 14.64 7.12 6.66
N ALA A 218 14.62 6.31 7.71
CA ALA A 218 15.82 5.82 8.36
C ALA A 218 16.67 4.93 7.43
N VAL A 219 16.04 4.05 6.66
CA VAL A 219 16.74 3.18 5.70
C VAL A 219 17.37 4.00 4.57
N ALA A 220 16.63 4.95 3.98
CA ALA A 220 17.14 5.84 2.94
C ALA A 220 18.28 6.70 3.46
N PHE A 221 18.14 7.31 4.62
CA PHE A 221 19.16 8.11 5.26
C PHE A 221 20.46 7.32 5.53
N MET A 222 20.33 6.06 6.00
CA MET A 222 21.48 5.19 6.19
C MET A 222 22.14 4.77 4.87
N GLU A 223 21.40 4.65 3.80
CA GLU A 223 21.96 4.42 2.46
C GLU A 223 22.78 5.62 2.01
N ASP A 224 22.22 6.83 2.07
CA ASP A 224 22.84 8.08 1.61
C ASP A 224 24.10 8.44 2.42
N GLU A 225 24.04 8.38 3.75
CA GLU A 225 25.19 8.69 4.63
C GLU A 225 26.32 7.65 4.56
N ASN A 226 26.06 6.50 3.96
CA ASN A 226 27.06 5.47 3.70
C ASN A 226 27.33 5.28 2.20
N ASP A 227 26.92 6.23 1.37
CA ASP A 227 27.25 6.20 -0.06
C ASP A 227 28.77 6.22 -0.26
N GLY A 228 29.26 5.46 -1.23
CA GLY A 228 30.69 5.24 -1.45
C GLY A 228 31.37 4.24 -0.49
N LYS A 229 30.71 3.80 0.60
CA LYS A 229 31.21 2.72 1.45
C LYS A 229 30.91 1.35 0.84
N GLU A 230 31.57 0.31 1.38
CA GLU A 230 31.33 -1.05 0.95
C GLU A 230 29.88 -1.52 1.17
N VAL A 231 29.38 -2.40 0.29
CA VAL A 231 28.03 -2.95 0.35
C VAL A 231 27.70 -3.55 1.71
N VAL A 232 28.66 -4.22 2.35
CA VAL A 232 28.53 -4.80 3.70
C VAL A 232 28.20 -3.73 4.72
N GLN A 233 28.99 -2.64 4.74
CA GLN A 233 28.82 -1.53 5.68
C GLN A 233 27.49 -0.79 5.47
N ARG A 234 27.10 -0.57 4.22
CA ARG A 234 25.79 0.03 3.88
C ARG A 234 24.63 -0.85 4.32
N THR A 235 24.74 -2.16 4.06
CA THR A 235 23.69 -3.12 4.48
C THR A 235 23.57 -3.18 6.00
N ALA A 236 24.70 -3.27 6.72
CA ALA A 236 24.71 -3.28 8.19
C ALA A 236 24.15 -1.97 8.79
N ALA A 237 24.42 -0.82 8.17
CA ALA A 237 23.86 0.47 8.63
C ALA A 237 22.32 0.50 8.49
N LYS A 238 21.78 0.06 7.34
CA LYS A 238 20.33 -0.06 7.12
C LYS A 238 19.69 -1.05 8.09
N GLN A 239 20.35 -2.16 8.33
CA GLN A 239 19.85 -3.20 9.24
C GLN A 239 19.76 -2.67 10.68
N ARG A 240 20.78 -1.97 11.19
CA ARG A 240 20.72 -1.33 12.52
C ARG A 240 19.51 -0.42 12.68
N ALA A 241 19.20 0.37 11.63
CA ALA A 241 18.03 1.24 11.65
C ALA A 241 16.72 0.44 11.78
N VAL A 242 16.55 -0.63 11.00
CA VAL A 242 15.35 -1.49 11.08
C VAL A 242 15.29 -2.28 12.37
N ASP A 243 16.41 -2.77 12.88
CA ASP A 243 16.50 -3.52 14.14
C ASP A 243 16.09 -2.69 15.37
N TYR A 244 16.32 -1.38 15.34
CA TYR A 244 15.81 -0.47 16.36
C TYR A 244 14.27 -0.57 16.46
N PHE A 245 13.56 -0.51 15.33
CA PHE A 245 12.10 -0.64 15.30
C PHE A 245 11.62 -2.07 15.62
N ASP A 246 12.39 -3.08 15.28
CA ASP A 246 12.01 -4.46 15.55
C ASP A 246 12.07 -4.83 17.04
N LYS A 247 13.08 -4.34 17.73
CA LYS A 247 13.34 -4.65 19.13
C LYS A 247 12.46 -3.88 20.13
N ARG A 248 11.67 -2.91 19.67
CA ARG A 248 10.89 -2.00 20.50
C ARG A 248 9.39 -2.07 20.19
N GLU A 249 8.59 -1.75 21.19
CA GLU A 249 7.14 -1.57 21.04
C GLU A 249 6.78 -0.10 20.76
N ARG A 250 7.63 0.83 21.18
CA ARG A 250 7.40 2.27 21.02
C ARG A 250 8.61 2.94 20.39
N PHE A 251 8.36 3.86 19.47
CA PHE A 251 9.36 4.74 18.89
C PHE A 251 9.55 5.97 19.76
N SER A 252 10.80 6.40 19.90
CA SER A 252 11.20 7.69 20.42
C SER A 252 12.30 8.25 19.53
N LEU A 253 12.08 9.47 18.99
CA LEU A 253 13.07 10.11 18.14
C LEU A 253 14.40 10.31 18.89
N GLN A 254 14.32 10.71 20.16
CA GLN A 254 15.51 10.88 20.99
C GLN A 254 16.31 9.58 21.16
N GLU A 255 15.62 8.47 21.47
CA GLU A 255 16.31 7.17 21.62
C GLU A 255 16.88 6.68 20.28
N PHE A 256 16.19 6.92 19.17
CA PHE A 256 16.68 6.62 17.83
C PHE A 256 17.98 7.40 17.52
N GLU A 257 18.00 8.70 17.81
CA GLU A 257 19.17 9.55 17.64
C GLU A 257 20.35 9.06 18.51
N GLU A 258 20.10 8.63 19.73
CA GLU A 258 21.12 8.12 20.64
C GLU A 258 21.71 6.78 20.17
N GLU A 259 20.88 5.83 19.79
CA GLU A 259 21.31 4.46 19.53
C GLU A 259 21.69 4.21 18.06
N VAL A 260 20.91 4.74 17.11
CA VAL A 260 21.13 4.48 15.69
C VAL A 260 22.08 5.50 15.08
N LEU A 261 21.90 6.80 15.39
CA LEU A 261 22.78 7.88 14.92
C LEU A 261 23.99 8.10 15.85
N ARG A 262 24.08 7.33 16.97
CA ARG A 262 25.21 7.34 17.91
C ARG A 262 25.49 8.70 18.52
N LYS A 263 24.47 9.55 18.67
CA LYS A 263 24.58 10.94 19.13
C LYS A 263 25.55 11.80 18.30
N ASP A 264 25.87 11.41 17.08
CA ASP A 264 26.68 12.24 16.19
C ASP A 264 25.90 13.51 15.82
N PRO A 265 26.35 14.71 16.23
CA PRO A 265 25.61 15.96 16.05
C PRO A 265 25.33 16.26 14.57
N ALA A 266 26.23 15.90 13.65
CA ALA A 266 26.08 16.13 12.23
C ALA A 266 25.00 15.20 11.63
N MET A 267 25.02 13.92 12.01
CA MET A 267 24.03 12.92 11.61
C MET A 267 22.62 13.27 12.13
N VAL A 268 22.55 13.69 13.41
CA VAL A 268 21.27 14.09 14.03
C VAL A 268 20.69 15.32 13.32
N ALA A 269 21.51 16.34 13.04
CA ALA A 269 21.05 17.54 12.35
C ALA A 269 20.50 17.22 10.96
N LYS A 270 21.21 16.44 10.16
CA LYS A 270 20.79 16.01 8.83
C LYS A 270 19.50 15.17 8.87
N PHE A 271 19.36 14.26 9.83
CA PHE A 271 18.17 13.42 9.97
C PHE A 271 16.94 14.27 10.32
N ARG A 272 17.08 15.26 11.19
CA ARG A 272 16.02 16.22 11.52
C ARG A 272 15.65 17.10 10.33
N GLU A 273 16.61 17.55 9.54
CA GLU A 273 16.38 18.30 8.29
C GLU A 273 15.58 17.45 7.28
N GLU A 274 15.94 16.18 7.12
CA GLU A 274 15.22 15.23 6.26
C GLU A 274 13.78 15.03 6.75
N LYS A 275 13.57 14.91 8.08
CA LYS A 275 12.24 14.84 8.68
C LYS A 275 11.41 16.09 8.33
N GLU A 276 11.96 17.30 8.57
CA GLU A 276 11.28 18.55 8.26
C GLU A 276 10.96 18.70 6.78
N ARG A 277 11.86 18.27 5.90
CA ARG A 277 11.63 18.26 4.45
C ARG A 277 10.43 17.40 4.08
N ARG A 278 10.36 16.18 4.61
CA ARG A 278 9.24 15.25 4.37
C ARG A 278 7.92 15.79 4.94
N GLU A 279 7.94 16.40 6.11
CA GLU A 279 6.77 17.04 6.71
C GLU A 279 6.23 18.17 5.83
N LYS A 280 7.11 19.02 5.28
CA LYS A 280 6.74 20.11 4.36
C LYS A 280 6.19 19.58 3.03
N GLU A 281 6.84 18.59 2.42
CA GLU A 281 6.40 18.00 1.15
C GLU A 281 5.03 17.33 1.25
N ARG A 282 4.70 16.77 2.41
CA ARG A 282 3.44 16.06 2.65
C ARG A 282 2.36 16.92 3.32
N GLY A 283 2.74 18.10 3.84
CA GLY A 283 1.84 18.96 4.59
C GLY A 283 1.34 18.33 5.90
N GLN A 284 2.14 17.42 6.49
CA GLN A 284 1.75 16.64 7.67
C GLN A 284 2.94 16.44 8.61
N THR A 285 2.74 16.71 9.89
CA THR A 285 3.77 16.52 10.93
C THR A 285 3.95 15.04 11.27
N MET A 286 5.20 14.64 11.51
CA MET A 286 5.57 13.31 11.98
C MET A 286 5.88 13.40 13.47
N GLY A 287 5.03 12.81 14.32
CA GLY A 287 5.22 12.81 15.77
C GLY A 287 6.53 12.14 16.20
N ASP A 288 7.12 12.63 17.29
CA ASP A 288 8.42 12.15 17.80
C ASP A 288 8.31 10.90 18.68
N GLY A 289 7.09 10.39 18.90
CA GLY A 289 6.79 9.18 19.66
C GLY A 289 5.46 8.56 19.24
N PHE A 290 5.46 7.23 19.02
CA PHE A 290 4.28 6.44 18.64
C PHE A 290 4.49 4.95 18.93
N GLU A 291 3.45 4.12 18.87
CA GLU A 291 3.57 2.67 18.97
C GLU A 291 4.05 2.07 17.64
N ILE A 292 5.00 1.13 17.71
CA ILE A 292 5.61 0.55 16.52
C ILE A 292 4.72 -0.55 15.92
N SER A 293 4.35 -0.39 14.65
CA SER A 293 3.65 -1.41 13.88
C SER A 293 4.61 -2.48 13.36
N LYS A 294 4.62 -3.66 13.97
CA LYS A 294 5.47 -4.79 13.52
C LYS A 294 5.22 -5.20 12.07
N THR A 295 4.02 -4.98 11.55
CA THR A 295 3.70 -5.25 10.14
C THR A 295 4.52 -4.37 9.21
N GLU A 296 4.66 -3.07 9.52
CA GLU A 296 5.43 -2.14 8.68
C GLU A 296 6.95 -2.36 8.86
N VAL A 297 7.40 -2.70 10.06
CA VAL A 297 8.81 -3.09 10.30
C VAL A 297 9.18 -4.31 9.46
N ASN A 298 8.34 -5.35 9.43
CA ASN A 298 8.58 -6.54 8.61
C ASN A 298 8.59 -6.21 7.11
N ARG A 299 7.77 -5.25 6.67
CA ARG A 299 7.76 -4.75 5.29
C ARG A 299 9.06 -4.01 4.95
N ALA A 300 9.52 -3.12 5.84
CA ALA A 300 10.79 -2.41 5.68
C ALA A 300 11.98 -3.39 5.66
N ARG A 301 12.01 -4.36 6.57
CA ARG A 301 13.06 -5.38 6.66
C ARG A 301 13.25 -6.14 5.34
N ARG A 302 12.18 -6.50 4.63
CA ARG A 302 12.27 -7.20 3.32
C ARG A 302 12.97 -6.38 2.24
N LYS A 303 13.05 -5.05 2.40
CA LYS A 303 13.73 -4.15 1.46
C LYS A 303 15.20 -3.92 1.84
N VAL A 304 15.60 -4.29 3.06
CA VAL A 304 17.00 -4.19 3.50
C VAL A 304 17.77 -5.36 2.94
N GLY A 305 18.83 -5.06 2.21
CA GLY A 305 19.71 -6.05 1.61
C GLY A 305 20.80 -5.38 0.82
N GLY A 306 21.74 -6.14 0.33
CA GLY A 306 22.84 -5.68 -0.50
C GLY A 306 23.16 -6.65 -1.62
N LEU A 307 23.70 -6.15 -2.71
CA LEU A 307 24.19 -6.95 -3.82
C LEU A 307 25.64 -6.57 -4.10
N MET A 308 26.53 -7.53 -3.96
CA MET A 308 27.94 -7.38 -4.33
C MET A 308 28.17 -8.12 -5.63
N ARG A 309 28.62 -7.41 -6.65
CA ARG A 309 28.99 -7.98 -7.95
C ARG A 309 30.50 -8.01 -8.06
N LEU A 310 31.05 -9.18 -8.37
CA LEU A 310 32.47 -9.37 -8.59
C LEU A 310 32.75 -9.43 -10.10
N ASP A 311 33.90 -8.95 -10.52
CA ASP A 311 34.34 -8.92 -11.91
C ASP A 311 34.51 -10.32 -12.50
N THR A 312 34.64 -11.34 -11.66
CA THR A 312 34.70 -12.76 -12.02
C THR A 312 33.32 -13.36 -12.38
N GLY A 313 32.24 -12.55 -12.43
CA GLY A 313 30.90 -13.00 -12.76
C GLY A 313 30.13 -13.61 -11.57
N VAL A 314 30.64 -13.44 -10.35
CA VAL A 314 29.96 -13.90 -9.13
C VAL A 314 29.16 -12.76 -8.52
N GLU A 315 27.91 -13.04 -8.11
CA GLU A 315 27.07 -12.13 -7.34
C GLU A 315 26.81 -12.70 -5.95
N LEU A 316 27.07 -11.88 -4.91
CA LEU A 316 26.74 -12.21 -3.53
C LEU A 316 25.59 -11.31 -3.07
N ARG A 317 24.46 -11.92 -2.73
CA ARG A 317 23.27 -11.22 -2.22
C ARG A 317 23.22 -11.31 -0.69
N LEU A 318 23.39 -10.17 -0.04
CA LEU A 318 23.22 -10.05 1.40
C LEU A 318 21.72 -9.94 1.72
N LEU A 319 21.21 -10.89 2.49
CA LEU A 319 19.80 -10.94 2.91
C LEU A 319 19.55 -10.02 4.11
N PRO A 320 18.28 -9.71 4.43
CA PRO A 320 17.93 -8.84 5.56
C PRO A 320 18.41 -9.31 6.95
N GLN A 321 18.71 -10.58 7.13
CA GLN A 321 19.25 -11.18 8.35
C GLN A 321 20.79 -11.34 8.33
N PHE A 322 21.48 -10.67 7.40
CA PHE A 322 22.93 -10.72 7.32
C PHE A 322 23.59 -10.23 8.60
N GLU A 323 24.53 -10.98 9.13
CA GLU A 323 25.32 -10.62 10.31
C GLU A 323 26.66 -9.98 9.89
N GLU A 324 26.95 -8.82 10.47
CA GLU A 324 28.26 -8.17 10.26
C GLU A 324 29.35 -9.05 10.86
N GLY A 325 30.42 -9.33 10.09
CA GLY A 325 31.54 -10.17 10.52
C GLY A 325 31.54 -11.58 9.96
N VAL A 326 30.44 -12.07 9.34
CA VAL A 326 30.45 -13.35 8.62
C VAL A 326 31.12 -13.25 7.24
N LEU A 327 31.47 -12.05 6.82
CA LEU A 327 32.09 -11.79 5.53
C LEU A 327 33.41 -11.02 5.73
N GLU A 328 34.50 -11.58 5.26
CA GLU A 328 35.85 -11.03 5.31
C GLU A 328 36.37 -10.80 3.89
N LYS A 329 36.97 -9.63 3.65
CA LYS A 329 37.66 -9.34 2.39
C LYS A 329 39.15 -9.28 2.61
N GLY A 330 39.89 -9.76 1.65
CA GLY A 330 41.34 -9.72 1.67
C GLY A 330 41.92 -9.71 0.25
N TYR A 331 43.22 -9.72 0.19
CA TYR A 331 43.98 -9.80 -1.04
C TYR A 331 44.97 -10.97 -0.95
N ASP A 332 44.96 -11.82 -1.96
CA ASP A 332 45.87 -12.97 -2.12
C ASP A 332 47.05 -12.53 -3.01
N GLU A 333 48.20 -12.36 -2.42
CA GLU A 333 49.42 -11.89 -3.11
C GLU A 333 49.95 -12.92 -4.13
N GLU A 334 49.76 -14.25 -3.88
CA GLU A 334 50.22 -15.29 -4.76
C GLU A 334 49.38 -15.32 -6.04
N ARG A 335 48.07 -15.12 -5.93
CA ARG A 335 47.14 -15.06 -7.05
C ARG A 335 47.00 -13.67 -7.67
N GLY A 336 47.47 -12.65 -6.99
CA GLY A 336 47.28 -11.23 -7.39
C GLY A 336 45.81 -10.81 -7.45
N MET A 337 44.96 -11.38 -6.60
CA MET A 337 43.52 -11.21 -6.65
C MET A 337 42.96 -10.90 -5.26
N ALA A 338 41.91 -10.05 -5.21
CA ALA A 338 41.11 -9.90 -4.02
C ALA A 338 40.23 -11.15 -3.80
N TYR A 339 39.93 -11.46 -2.54
CA TYR A 339 39.02 -12.53 -2.18
C TYR A 339 37.94 -12.08 -1.22
N VAL A 340 36.84 -12.83 -1.21
CA VAL A 340 35.76 -12.73 -0.21
C VAL A 340 35.66 -14.08 0.48
N LYS A 341 35.82 -14.10 1.81
CA LYS A 341 35.65 -15.27 2.66
C LYS A 341 34.32 -15.16 3.42
N ILE A 342 33.52 -16.22 3.40
CA ILE A 342 32.20 -16.26 4.03
C ILE A 342 32.22 -17.34 5.12
N PHE A 343 31.88 -16.96 6.34
CA PHE A 343 31.73 -17.88 7.46
C PHE A 343 30.26 -18.23 7.64
N TYR A 344 29.95 -19.51 7.82
CA TYR A 344 28.59 -20.02 8.01
C TYR A 344 28.59 -21.23 8.92
N HIS A 345 27.45 -21.52 9.54
CA HIS A 345 27.30 -22.66 10.45
C HIS A 345 26.82 -23.95 9.76
N SER A 346 25.94 -23.78 8.76
CA SER A 346 25.37 -24.90 8.01
C SER A 346 24.82 -24.46 6.65
N ASP A 347 24.88 -25.34 5.66
CA ASP A 347 24.24 -25.13 4.37
C ASP A 347 22.71 -25.26 4.54
N LEU A 348 21.98 -24.30 4.01
CA LEU A 348 20.53 -24.38 3.92
C LEU A 348 20.16 -25.08 2.60
N ALA A 349 19.45 -26.21 2.70
CA ALA A 349 18.95 -26.90 1.52
C ALA A 349 18.10 -25.98 0.63
N PRO A 350 18.14 -26.10 -0.71
CA PRO A 350 17.30 -25.32 -1.60
C PRO A 350 15.81 -25.51 -1.24
N GLY A 351 15.16 -24.48 -0.72
CA GLY A 351 13.74 -24.50 -0.28
C GLY A 351 13.49 -24.27 1.20
N ALA A 352 14.50 -24.29 2.06
CA ALA A 352 14.34 -24.03 3.50
C ALA A 352 14.44 -22.53 3.84
N ALA A 353 13.55 -21.73 3.31
CA ALA A 353 13.35 -20.36 3.75
C ALA A 353 12.24 -20.34 4.83
N GLY A 354 12.64 -20.35 6.11
CA GLY A 354 11.74 -20.08 7.25
C GLY A 354 11.35 -21.28 8.09
N GLY A 355 12.19 -21.66 9.04
CA GLY A 355 11.85 -22.57 10.13
C GLY A 355 13.00 -22.65 11.13
N GLY A 356 12.73 -22.43 12.40
CA GLY A 356 13.70 -22.30 13.48
C GLY A 356 14.71 -23.45 13.59
N GLY A 357 15.94 -23.04 13.87
CA GLY A 357 17.07 -23.95 13.92
C GLY A 357 17.04 -24.93 15.09
N GLU A 358 17.11 -26.20 14.79
CA GLU A 358 17.64 -27.22 15.69
C GLU A 358 19.16 -27.24 15.60
N ARG A 359 19.82 -27.13 16.75
CA ARG A 359 21.28 -27.29 16.88
C ARG A 359 21.64 -28.74 16.65
N VAL A 360 22.32 -29.05 15.56
CA VAL A 360 22.97 -30.36 15.40
C VAL A 360 24.36 -30.28 16.00
N GLY A 361 24.64 -31.25 16.87
CA GLY A 361 25.84 -31.31 17.71
C GLY A 361 27.14 -31.49 16.92
N ARG A 362 28.23 -31.11 17.58
CA ARG A 362 29.64 -31.30 17.20
C ARG A 362 29.97 -32.75 16.84
N VAL A 363 30.66 -32.93 15.74
CA VAL A 363 31.65 -33.99 15.57
C VAL A 363 33.01 -33.33 15.50
#